data_53af62f86968b798a78bfbb819243627
#
_entry.id   53af62f86968b798a78bfbb819243627
#
_cell.length_a   1.000
_cell.length_b   1.000
_cell.length_c   1.000
_cell.angle_alpha   90.00
_cell.angle_beta   90.00
_cell.angle_gamma   90.00
#
_symmetry.space_group_name_H-M   'P 1'
#
loop_
_entity.id
_entity.type
_entity.pdbx_description
1 polymer ?
#
loop_
_entity_poly.entity_id
_entity_poly.type
_entity_poly.pdbx_seq_one_letter_code
_entity_poly.pdbx_strand_id
1 'polypeptide(L)'
;MRFLLLIAYDDSTWPESTAEQRQESVDAHHAVEQSVYAHGRLVSGDALAGADRGFTVRHDGDGWQRTEGPFAWGHLPLAGETAEQIGGFYLIDVPDERAAQEAAQCLPRQYTVEVRPSIDIDGYERSDPPTDAEPG
;
A
#
# COMPACT_ATOMS: atom_id res chain seq x y z
N MET A 1 -13.28 -4.48 -11.68
CA MET A 1 -13.22 -3.47 -10.59
C MET A 1 -11.80 -3.31 -10.10
N ARG A 2 -11.45 -2.10 -9.77
CA ARG A 2 -10.13 -1.84 -9.19
C ARG A 2 -10.20 -1.79 -7.68
N PHE A 3 -9.20 -2.37 -7.06
CA PHE A 3 -9.04 -2.35 -5.61
C PHE A 3 -7.63 -1.92 -5.26
N LEU A 4 -7.52 -1.13 -4.21
CA LEU A 4 -6.24 -0.78 -3.61
C LEU A 4 -6.05 -1.65 -2.37
N LEU A 5 -4.93 -2.36 -2.32
CA LEU A 5 -4.50 -3.12 -1.15
C LEU A 5 -3.45 -2.29 -0.43
N LEU A 6 -3.77 -1.83 0.76
CA LEU A 6 -2.85 -1.10 1.61
C LEU A 6 -2.26 -2.08 2.62
N ILE A 7 -0.95 -2.25 2.58
CA ILE A 7 -0.26 -3.26 3.37
C ILE A 7 0.41 -2.59 4.55
N ALA A 8 0.02 -3.00 5.75
CA ALA A 8 0.57 -2.46 6.99
C ALA A 8 1.28 -3.56 7.78
N TYR A 9 2.41 -3.22 8.37
CA TYR A 9 3.16 -4.12 9.25
C TYR A 9 4.09 -3.29 10.13
N ASP A 10 4.64 -3.95 11.14
CA ASP A 10 5.66 -3.32 11.99
C ASP A 10 7.01 -3.38 11.28
N ASP A 11 7.42 -2.24 10.69
CA ASP A 11 8.65 -2.13 9.93
C ASP A 11 9.90 -2.08 10.80
N SER A 12 9.75 -1.91 12.12
CA SER A 12 10.88 -1.86 13.05
C SER A 12 11.61 -3.19 13.18
N THR A 13 10.93 -4.29 12.85
CA THR A 13 11.50 -5.64 12.93
C THR A 13 12.22 -6.07 11.66
N TRP A 14 12.02 -5.36 10.56
CA TRP A 14 12.57 -5.75 9.26
C TRP A 14 14.09 -5.83 9.20
N PRO A 15 14.85 -4.88 9.81
CA PRO A 15 16.32 -4.98 9.79
C PRO A 15 16.87 -6.23 10.43
N GLU A 16 16.14 -6.85 11.37
CA GLU A 16 16.53 -8.05 12.08
C GLU A 16 16.04 -9.34 11.40
N SER A 17 15.36 -9.20 10.26
CA SER A 17 14.80 -10.36 9.56
C SER A 17 15.90 -11.27 9.03
N THR A 18 15.63 -12.57 9.08
CA THR A 18 16.52 -13.59 8.53
C THR A 18 16.38 -13.68 7.02
N ALA A 19 17.34 -14.34 6.36
CA ALA A 19 17.25 -14.63 4.93
C ALA A 19 16.00 -15.44 4.60
N GLU A 20 15.62 -16.38 5.48
CA GLU A 20 14.40 -17.18 5.31
C GLU A 20 13.14 -16.32 5.37
N GLN A 21 13.08 -15.39 6.33
CA GLN A 21 11.94 -14.47 6.45
C GLN A 21 11.80 -13.55 5.24
N ARG A 22 12.93 -13.08 4.71
CA ARG A 22 12.93 -12.28 3.49
C ARG A 22 12.47 -13.06 2.27
N GLN A 23 12.91 -14.32 2.16
CA GLN A 23 12.49 -15.19 1.07
C GLN A 23 10.99 -15.52 1.19
N GLU A 24 10.51 -15.76 2.40
CA GLU A 24 9.08 -15.97 2.65
C GLU A 24 8.25 -14.77 2.19
N SER A 25 8.73 -13.56 2.46
CA SER A 25 8.09 -12.34 2.00
C SER A 25 8.06 -12.25 0.46
N VAL A 26 9.18 -12.55 -0.20
CA VAL A 26 9.26 -12.55 -1.66
C VAL A 26 8.28 -13.57 -2.25
N ASP A 27 8.26 -14.77 -1.68
CA ASP A 27 7.36 -15.84 -2.14
C ASP A 27 5.89 -15.44 -1.97
N ALA A 28 5.56 -14.77 -0.86
CA ALA A 28 4.21 -14.29 -0.60
C ALA A 28 3.79 -13.23 -1.62
N HIS A 29 4.67 -12.30 -1.97
CA HIS A 29 4.39 -11.30 -2.99
C HIS A 29 4.20 -11.93 -4.37
N HIS A 30 4.99 -12.93 -4.73
CA HIS A 30 4.77 -13.69 -5.97
C HIS A 30 3.43 -14.41 -5.95
N ALA A 31 3.00 -14.94 -4.80
CA ALA A 31 1.70 -15.56 -4.66
C ALA A 31 0.56 -14.56 -4.87
N VAL A 32 0.70 -13.32 -4.39
CA VAL A 32 -0.25 -12.25 -4.68
C VAL A 32 -0.36 -12.02 -6.18
N GLU A 33 0.76 -11.90 -6.87
CA GLU A 33 0.79 -11.69 -8.32
C GLU A 33 0.07 -12.81 -9.05
N GLN A 34 0.36 -14.07 -8.69
CA GLN A 34 -0.27 -15.23 -9.32
C GLN A 34 -1.77 -15.27 -9.07
N SER A 35 -2.21 -14.94 -7.86
CA SER A 35 -3.63 -14.86 -7.53
C SER A 35 -4.34 -13.80 -8.35
N VAL A 36 -3.71 -12.64 -8.52
CA VAL A 36 -4.27 -11.56 -9.32
C VAL A 36 -4.36 -11.96 -10.79
N TYR A 37 -3.29 -12.54 -11.33
CA TYR A 37 -3.26 -12.94 -12.75
C TYR A 37 -4.29 -14.04 -13.08
N ALA A 38 -4.65 -14.85 -12.10
CA ALA A 38 -5.69 -15.87 -12.31
C ALA A 38 -7.09 -15.28 -12.55
N HIS A 39 -7.32 -14.04 -12.12
CA HIS A 39 -8.63 -13.39 -12.19
C HIS A 39 -8.65 -12.07 -12.94
N GLY A 40 -7.52 -11.43 -13.13
CA GLY A 40 -7.45 -10.13 -13.77
C GLY A 40 -6.02 -9.68 -14.00
N ARG A 41 -5.71 -8.44 -13.62
CA ARG A 41 -4.38 -7.88 -13.84
C ARG A 41 -3.89 -7.03 -12.68
N LEU A 42 -2.59 -6.99 -12.53
CA LEU A 42 -1.90 -6.09 -11.62
C LEU A 42 -1.68 -4.75 -12.33
N VAL A 43 -2.26 -3.69 -11.80
CA VAL A 43 -2.14 -2.35 -12.39
C VAL A 43 -0.85 -1.68 -11.91
N SER A 44 -0.57 -1.74 -10.63
CA SER A 44 0.61 -1.12 -10.01
C SER A 44 0.86 -1.72 -8.64
N GLY A 45 2.04 -1.51 -8.12
CA GLY A 45 2.38 -1.88 -6.75
C GLY A 45 3.82 -1.49 -6.45
N ASP A 46 4.06 -1.07 -5.21
CA ASP A 46 5.40 -0.70 -4.75
C ASP A 46 5.56 -0.98 -3.26
N ALA A 47 6.77 -1.31 -2.88
CA ALA A 47 7.18 -1.29 -1.49
C ALA A 47 7.59 0.14 -1.10
N LEU A 48 7.32 0.51 0.13
CA LEU A 48 7.63 1.83 0.64
C LEU A 48 8.80 1.75 1.62
N ALA A 49 9.59 2.82 1.67
CA ALA A 49 10.61 2.99 2.71
C ALA A 49 9.93 3.06 4.07
N GLY A 50 10.70 2.88 5.14
CA GLY A 50 10.18 2.98 6.49
C GLY A 50 9.45 4.29 6.75
N ALA A 51 8.46 4.25 7.63
CA ALA A 51 7.60 5.40 7.92
C ALA A 51 8.38 6.63 8.39
N ASP A 52 9.53 6.43 9.04
CA ASP A 52 10.41 7.50 9.52
C ASP A 52 11.05 8.30 8.37
N ARG A 53 11.00 7.81 7.15
CA ARG A 53 11.52 8.50 5.97
C ARG A 53 10.46 9.30 5.23
N GLY A 54 9.22 9.26 5.69
CA GLY A 54 8.13 10.01 5.12
C GLY A 54 7.89 11.32 5.84
N PHE A 55 7.01 12.11 5.28
CA PHE A 55 6.51 13.31 5.93
C PHE A 55 5.05 13.51 5.53
N THR A 56 4.34 14.29 6.34
CA THR A 56 2.94 14.60 6.14
C THR A 56 2.77 16.10 5.94
N VAL A 57 1.96 16.51 4.98
CA VAL A 57 1.59 17.91 4.77
C VAL A 57 0.11 18.08 5.05
N ARG A 58 -0.22 19.16 5.75
CA ARG A 58 -1.60 19.49 6.12
C ARG A 58 -1.77 21.00 6.12
N HIS A 59 -2.92 21.47 5.65
CA HIS A 59 -3.29 22.88 5.74
C HIS A 59 -4.12 23.10 7.01
N ASP A 60 -3.71 24.05 7.84
CA ASP A 60 -4.37 24.33 9.12
C ASP A 60 -5.20 25.62 9.14
N GLY A 61 -5.42 26.23 7.98
CA GLY A 61 -6.15 27.48 7.85
C GLY A 61 -5.25 28.71 7.69
N ASP A 62 -4.04 28.67 8.25
CA ASP A 62 -3.05 29.74 8.12
C ASP A 62 -2.01 29.44 7.05
N GLY A 63 -1.88 28.19 6.67
CA GLY A 63 -0.93 27.75 5.65
C GLY A 63 -0.67 26.27 5.76
N TRP A 64 0.24 25.79 4.93
CA TRP A 64 0.64 24.40 4.92
C TRP A 64 1.63 24.13 6.02
N GLN A 65 1.41 23.03 6.73
CA GLN A 65 2.31 22.51 7.75
C GLN A 65 2.92 21.21 7.28
N ARG A 66 4.20 21.04 7.53
CA ARG A 66 4.88 19.77 7.29
C ARG A 66 5.25 19.15 8.64
N THR A 67 4.88 17.89 8.81
CA THR A 67 5.25 17.10 9.97
C THR A 67 6.05 15.89 9.51
N GLU A 68 7.20 15.63 10.12
CA GLU A 68 7.98 14.44 9.79
C GLU A 68 7.24 13.19 10.25
N GLY A 69 7.31 12.15 9.44
CA GLY A 69 6.66 10.88 9.71
C GLY A 69 5.28 10.72 9.08
N PRO A 70 4.63 9.58 9.34
CA PRO A 70 3.37 9.22 8.72
C PRO A 70 2.18 9.96 9.31
N PHE A 71 1.06 9.88 8.61
CA PHE A 71 -0.20 10.46 9.05
C PHE A 71 -0.60 9.92 10.44
N ALA A 72 -1.23 10.79 11.25
CA ALA A 72 -1.43 10.55 12.68
C ALA A 72 -2.14 9.26 13.06
N TRP A 73 -3.07 8.75 12.25
CA TRP A 73 -3.75 7.51 12.60
C TRP A 73 -2.79 6.32 12.69
N GLY A 74 -1.73 6.34 11.89
CA GLY A 74 -0.67 5.34 11.94
C GLY A 74 0.25 5.48 13.13
N HIS A 75 0.11 6.57 13.89
CA HIS A 75 0.93 6.87 15.07
C HIS A 75 0.25 6.64 16.39
N LEU A 76 -0.97 6.13 16.40
CA LEU A 76 -1.71 5.95 17.63
C LEU A 76 -1.58 4.51 18.12
N PRO A 77 -0.38 4.07 18.53
CA PRO A 77 -0.29 2.77 19.16
C PRO A 77 -1.03 2.83 20.48
N LEU A 78 -1.94 1.92 20.69
CA LEU A 78 -2.48 1.70 22.02
C LEU A 78 -1.37 1.14 22.89
N ALA A 79 -1.42 1.39 24.18
CA ALA A 79 -0.40 0.92 25.10
C ALA A 79 -0.18 -0.59 24.96
N GLY A 80 1.04 -0.99 24.67
CA GLY A 80 1.40 -2.39 24.50
C GLY A 80 1.18 -2.98 23.12
N GLU A 81 0.66 -2.19 22.17
CA GLU A 81 0.50 -2.61 20.79
C GLU A 81 1.67 -2.14 19.93
N THR A 82 2.02 -2.97 18.96
CA THR A 82 3.02 -2.62 17.96
C THR A 82 2.40 -1.65 16.95
N ALA A 83 3.09 -0.56 16.65
CA ALA A 83 2.63 0.41 15.68
C ALA A 83 2.82 -0.14 14.27
N GLU A 84 1.72 -0.50 13.61
CA GLU A 84 1.74 -0.89 12.21
C GLU A 84 1.79 0.35 11.33
N GLN A 85 2.63 0.31 10.31
CA GLN A 85 2.78 1.37 9.33
C GLN A 85 2.55 0.83 7.94
N ILE A 86 2.03 1.68 7.05
CA ILE A 86 1.86 1.29 5.65
C ILE A 86 3.24 1.15 5.03
N GLY A 87 3.55 -0.06 4.59
CA GLY A 87 4.85 -0.40 4.00
C GLY A 87 4.78 -0.79 2.53
N GLY A 88 3.59 -0.74 1.92
CA GLY A 88 3.43 -1.08 0.52
C GLY A 88 1.98 -1.03 0.07
N PHE A 89 1.80 -1.19 -1.22
CA PHE A 89 0.45 -1.26 -1.80
C PHE A 89 0.45 -2.05 -3.10
N TYR A 90 -0.73 -2.54 -3.45
CA TYR A 90 -1.04 -3.05 -4.77
C TYR A 90 -2.31 -2.37 -5.28
N LEU A 91 -2.33 -2.00 -6.55
CA LEU A 91 -3.53 -1.62 -7.26
C LEU A 91 -3.84 -2.72 -8.26
N ILE A 92 -4.98 -3.37 -8.09
CA ILE A 92 -5.38 -4.55 -8.87
C ILE A 92 -6.70 -4.33 -9.57
N ASP A 93 -6.88 -4.99 -10.70
CA ASP A 93 -8.13 -4.99 -11.43
C ASP A 93 -8.62 -6.44 -11.50
N VAL A 94 -9.63 -6.74 -10.70
CA VAL A 94 -10.20 -8.08 -10.56
C VAL A 94 -11.73 -8.01 -10.57
N PRO A 95 -12.44 -9.12 -10.81
CA PRO A 95 -13.89 -9.08 -11.00
C PRO A 95 -14.69 -8.64 -9.78
N ASP A 96 -14.26 -8.99 -8.56
CA ASP A 96 -15.07 -8.79 -7.36
C ASP A 96 -14.21 -8.74 -6.09
N GLU A 97 -14.87 -8.47 -4.97
CA GLU A 97 -14.23 -8.41 -3.66
C GLU A 97 -13.60 -9.74 -3.24
N ARG A 98 -14.21 -10.84 -3.63
CA ARG A 98 -13.69 -12.17 -3.29
C ARG A 98 -12.31 -12.39 -3.90
N ALA A 99 -12.14 -12.03 -5.16
CA ALA A 99 -10.85 -12.14 -5.83
C ALA A 99 -9.80 -11.23 -5.18
N ALA A 100 -10.20 -10.02 -4.77
CA ALA A 100 -9.32 -9.12 -4.06
C ALA A 100 -8.92 -9.67 -2.68
N GLN A 101 -9.86 -10.25 -1.96
CA GLN A 101 -9.60 -10.89 -0.68
C GLN A 101 -8.64 -12.06 -0.82
N GLU A 102 -8.85 -12.92 -1.81
CA GLU A 102 -7.96 -14.05 -2.07
C GLU A 102 -6.52 -13.60 -2.31
N ALA A 103 -6.35 -12.53 -3.09
CA ALA A 103 -5.03 -11.96 -3.32
C ALA A 103 -4.41 -11.44 -2.03
N ALA A 104 -5.15 -10.68 -1.24
CA ALA A 104 -4.67 -10.14 0.03
C ALA A 104 -4.23 -11.24 1.01
N GLN A 105 -4.95 -12.35 1.02
CA GLN A 105 -4.66 -13.47 1.91
C GLN A 105 -3.38 -14.24 1.56
N CYS A 106 -2.77 -13.96 0.41
CA CYS A 106 -1.48 -14.54 0.04
C CYS A 106 -0.31 -13.87 0.78
N LEU A 107 -0.53 -12.69 1.37
CA LEU A 107 0.52 -11.96 2.08
C LEU A 107 0.84 -12.62 3.43
N PRO A 108 2.03 -12.33 4.01
CA PRO A 108 2.40 -12.88 5.31
C PRO A 108 1.35 -12.63 6.38
N ARG A 109 1.17 -13.59 7.28
CA ARG A 109 0.11 -13.56 8.30
C ARG A 109 0.23 -12.39 9.27
N GLN A 110 1.43 -11.90 9.50
CA GLN A 110 1.68 -10.79 10.40
C GLN A 110 1.31 -9.44 9.80
N TYR A 111 0.99 -9.40 8.52
CA TYR A 111 0.58 -8.17 7.85
C TYR A 111 -0.92 -7.94 8.04
N THR A 112 -1.29 -6.67 8.12
CA THR A 112 -2.68 -6.23 8.03
C THR A 112 -2.87 -5.59 6.67
N VAL A 113 -3.94 -5.96 5.98
CA VAL A 113 -4.19 -5.47 4.63
C VAL A 113 -5.58 -4.84 4.59
N GLU A 114 -5.62 -3.55 4.30
CA GLU A 114 -6.88 -2.85 4.03
C GLU A 114 -7.15 -2.91 2.53
N VAL A 115 -8.34 -3.38 2.17
CA VAL A 115 -8.77 -3.52 0.78
C VAL A 115 -9.87 -2.49 0.52
N ARG A 116 -9.65 -1.58 -0.43
CA ARG A 116 -10.61 -0.53 -0.75
C ARG A 116 -10.90 -0.50 -2.24
N PRO A 117 -12.18 -0.52 -2.64
CA PRO A 117 -12.51 -0.34 -4.05
C PRO A 117 -12.20 1.08 -4.49
N SER A 118 -11.67 1.20 -5.70
CA SER A 118 -11.50 2.47 -6.37
C SER A 118 -12.84 2.88 -7.01
N ILE A 119 -13.14 4.15 -7.04
CA ILE A 119 -14.35 4.66 -7.66
C ILE A 119 -13.99 5.68 -8.75
N ASP A 120 -14.89 5.82 -9.71
CA ASP A 120 -14.83 6.90 -10.68
C ASP A 120 -15.55 8.11 -10.10
N ILE A 121 -14.96 9.29 -10.26
CA ILE A 121 -15.56 10.53 -9.79
C ILE A 121 -16.27 11.18 -10.97
N ASP A 122 -17.57 11.40 -10.84
CA ASP A 122 -18.39 12.04 -11.88
C ASP A 122 -17.82 13.40 -12.25
N GLY A 123 -17.68 13.61 -13.56
CA GLY A 123 -17.17 14.89 -14.09
C GLY A 123 -15.66 15.07 -14.00
N TYR A 124 -14.95 14.06 -13.50
CA TYR A 124 -13.48 14.12 -13.46
C TYR A 124 -12.89 13.33 -14.61
N GLU A 125 -12.07 14.00 -15.39
CA GLU A 125 -11.23 13.35 -16.38
C GLU A 125 -9.78 13.70 -16.08
N ARG A 126 -8.90 12.71 -16.19
CA ARG A 126 -7.47 12.93 -15.96
C ARG A 126 -6.92 13.81 -17.07
N SER A 127 -6.15 14.84 -16.69
CA SER A 127 -5.50 15.71 -17.65
C SER A 127 -4.50 14.93 -18.49
N ASP A 128 -4.43 15.25 -19.77
CA ASP A 128 -3.38 14.69 -20.62
C ASP A 128 -2.02 15.28 -20.24
N PRO A 129 -0.95 14.50 -20.35
CA PRO A 129 0.38 15.04 -20.16
C PRO A 129 0.72 16.04 -21.27
N PRO A 130 1.62 17.02 -21.02
CA PRO A 130 2.10 17.91 -22.07
C PRO A 130 2.68 17.10 -23.23
N THR A 131 2.48 17.60 -24.47
CA THR A 131 2.90 16.90 -25.68
C THR A 131 4.40 16.77 -25.81
N ASP A 132 5.17 17.61 -25.13
CA ASP A 132 6.63 17.60 -25.10
C ASP A 132 7.18 16.95 -23.82
N ALA A 133 6.33 16.32 -23.01
CA ALA A 133 6.77 15.58 -21.82
C ALA A 133 7.58 14.36 -22.26
N GLU A 134 8.81 14.24 -21.76
CA GLU A 134 9.60 13.06 -21.98
C GLU A 134 9.07 11.90 -21.12
N PRO A 135 9.06 10.66 -21.68
CA PRO A 135 8.71 9.51 -20.87
C PRO A 135 9.75 9.33 -19.77
N GLY A 136 9.27 9.38 -18.53
CA GLY A 136 10.09 9.26 -17.33
C GLY A 136 10.50 7.87 -16.98
#